data_67f16497e4ed664226431b04378c36d5
#
_entry.id   67f16497e4ed664226431b04378c36d5
#
_cell.length_a   1.000
_cell.length_b   1.000
_cell.length_c   1.000
_cell.angle_alpha   90.00
_cell.angle_beta   90.00
_cell.angle_gamma   90.00
#
_symmetry.space_group_name_H-M   'P 1'
#
loop_
_entity.id
_entity.type
_entity.pdbx_description
1 polymer ?
#
loop_
_entity_poly.entity_id
_entity_poly.type
_entity_poly.pdbx_seq_one_letter_code
_entity_poly.pdbx_strand_id
1 'polypeptide(L)'
;MARLFSERFLHALEPDERKLLETARRLVRERIGPMAEAVGRQDVFAAETFRLLVDHGIIATAFPRRHGGSDARQRLRIRLTEEFARACSAAASLVTGADLSCRAIVAGATPAMADALLPALCKGEIQAAFALTEPGAGSDVRNLATVALRDGAGYRISGQKKFITRANVADWYVVFARCRDAGQPRGPARADEPLVALLVDRPSPGLWVGEAVPKLGWYGVPIADVRLQDVRVEPGRRLGREGEGFALAQDALVRARLGHASMALGRAMGAVEIAAAYCGERSLFGKTLGAHQGAQWMLADAMTRIEAGRALVDSAAQSYDRGDADAPVQASMAKMYATDLGMQVCTDALQLTGGRGYLQSFPLERFFRDAKLNQIGEGSSEVHRTVIGRDLLRRAGDATTERNPCLPEGKLTTDY
;
A
#
# COMPACT_ATOMS: atom_id res chain seq x y z
N MET A 1 25.42 -1.62 14.04
CA MET A 1 24.40 -2.28 14.88
C MET A 1 24.18 -3.69 14.35
N ALA A 2 24.27 -4.71 15.22
CA ALA A 2 23.85 -6.05 14.86
C ALA A 2 22.34 -6.04 14.52
N ARG A 3 21.92 -6.80 13.51
CA ARG A 3 20.51 -6.86 13.14
C ARG A 3 19.75 -7.72 14.12
N LEU A 4 18.68 -7.18 14.67
CA LEU A 4 17.82 -7.90 15.62
C LEU A 4 16.91 -8.92 14.93
N PHE A 5 16.59 -8.72 13.64
CA PHE A 5 15.62 -9.55 12.90
C PHE A 5 16.29 -10.49 11.89
N SER A 6 15.67 -11.64 11.69
CA SER A 6 16.15 -12.72 10.83
C SER A 6 16.35 -12.28 9.38
N GLU A 7 17.47 -12.73 8.79
CA GLU A 7 17.78 -12.55 7.36
C GLU A 7 17.40 -13.77 6.49
N ARG A 8 16.72 -14.77 7.07
CA ARG A 8 16.33 -16.02 6.39
C ARG A 8 15.61 -15.81 5.07
N PHE A 9 14.85 -14.71 4.96
CA PHE A 9 14.09 -14.39 3.72
C PHE A 9 14.97 -13.90 2.57
N LEU A 10 16.24 -13.55 2.83
CA LEU A 10 17.17 -13.09 1.81
C LEU A 10 17.68 -14.21 0.92
N HIS A 11 17.69 -15.45 1.41
CA HIS A 11 18.16 -16.60 0.64
C HIS A 11 17.38 -16.82 -0.65
N ALA A 12 16.15 -16.35 -0.70
CA ALA A 12 15.27 -16.47 -1.86
C ALA A 12 15.37 -15.30 -2.85
N LEU A 13 16.20 -14.30 -2.56
CA LEU A 13 16.49 -13.20 -3.49
C LEU A 13 17.67 -13.56 -4.39
N GLU A 14 17.58 -13.16 -5.66
CA GLU A 14 18.67 -13.27 -6.62
C GLU A 14 19.84 -12.34 -6.24
N PRO A 15 21.07 -12.57 -6.75
CA PRO A 15 22.23 -11.75 -6.44
C PRO A 15 22.01 -10.24 -6.66
N ASP A 16 21.43 -9.86 -7.80
CA ASP A 16 21.13 -8.45 -8.12
C ASP A 16 20.05 -7.87 -7.19
N GLU A 17 19.04 -8.66 -6.83
CA GLU A 17 18.01 -8.26 -5.86
C GLU A 17 18.62 -8.00 -4.48
N ARG A 18 19.56 -8.84 -4.04
CA ARG A 18 20.29 -8.63 -2.77
C ARG A 18 21.13 -7.36 -2.81
N LYS A 19 21.83 -7.10 -3.92
CA LYS A 19 22.61 -5.86 -4.11
C LYS A 19 21.75 -4.62 -4.03
N LEU A 20 20.55 -4.65 -4.64
CA LEU A 20 19.60 -3.54 -4.55
C LEU A 20 19.09 -3.34 -3.12
N LEU A 21 18.80 -4.42 -2.40
CA LEU A 21 18.40 -4.37 -1.00
C LEU A 21 19.51 -3.80 -0.11
N GLU A 22 20.78 -4.17 -0.33
CA GLU A 22 21.92 -3.55 0.38
C GLU A 22 22.05 -2.06 0.07
N THR A 23 21.77 -1.65 -1.17
CA THR A 23 21.70 -0.23 -1.54
C THR A 23 20.59 0.48 -0.76
N ALA A 24 19.39 -0.11 -0.67
CA ALA A 24 18.29 0.44 0.14
C ALA A 24 18.69 0.59 1.62
N ARG A 25 19.34 -0.41 2.19
CA ARG A 25 19.85 -0.39 3.57
C ARG A 25 20.86 0.73 3.82
N ARG A 26 21.76 0.93 2.87
CA ARG A 26 22.72 2.02 2.91
C ARG A 26 22.02 3.37 2.86
N LEU A 27 21.07 3.55 1.94
CA LEU A 27 20.26 4.76 1.84
C LEU A 27 19.48 5.06 3.13
N VAL A 28 18.88 4.04 3.74
CA VAL A 28 18.16 4.19 5.01
C VAL A 28 19.10 4.69 6.10
N ARG A 29 20.29 4.09 6.22
CA ARG A 29 21.26 4.46 7.27
C ARG A 29 21.86 5.83 7.07
N GLU A 30 22.25 6.16 5.83
CA GLU A 30 23.11 7.32 5.54
C GLU A 30 22.35 8.58 5.12
N ARG A 31 21.15 8.43 4.57
CA ARG A 31 20.38 9.53 4.01
C ARG A 31 18.96 9.63 4.56
N ILE A 32 18.14 8.60 4.40
CA ILE A 32 16.71 8.66 4.67
C ILE A 32 16.42 8.69 6.17
N GLY A 33 17.13 7.90 6.97
CA GLY A 33 16.99 7.91 8.42
C GLY A 33 17.26 9.29 9.04
N PRO A 34 18.40 9.92 8.74
CA PRO A 34 18.67 11.30 9.18
C PRO A 34 17.61 12.33 8.73
N MET A 35 17.03 12.18 7.54
CA MET A 35 15.99 13.08 7.02
C MET A 35 14.60 12.80 7.60
N ALA A 36 14.36 11.63 8.16
CA ALA A 36 13.02 11.14 8.53
C ALA A 36 12.32 12.03 9.56
N GLU A 37 13.06 12.69 10.45
CA GLU A 37 12.49 13.62 11.43
C GLU A 37 11.94 14.87 10.74
N ALA A 38 12.72 15.50 9.86
CA ALA A 38 12.30 16.68 9.13
C ALA A 38 11.10 16.39 8.22
N VAL A 39 11.12 15.26 7.50
CA VAL A 39 9.98 14.80 6.68
C VAL A 39 8.74 14.55 7.55
N GLY A 40 8.92 14.01 8.74
CA GLY A 40 7.83 13.72 9.67
C GLY A 40 7.22 14.92 10.39
N ARG A 41 7.75 16.12 10.18
CA ARG A 41 7.25 17.37 10.79
C ARG A 41 6.42 18.24 9.84
N GLN A 42 6.59 18.06 8.53
CA GLN A 42 5.92 18.87 7.51
C GLN A 42 5.18 17.98 6.52
N ASP A 43 3.90 18.26 6.33
CA ASP A 43 3.07 17.49 5.38
C ASP A 43 3.18 18.07 3.96
N VAL A 44 4.41 18.10 3.46
CA VAL A 44 4.74 18.46 2.07
C VAL A 44 5.34 17.26 1.36
N PHE A 45 5.28 17.23 0.04
CA PHE A 45 5.85 16.13 -0.73
C PHE A 45 7.35 15.98 -0.48
N ALA A 46 7.78 14.79 -0.10
CA ALA A 46 9.18 14.46 0.20
C ALA A 46 10.02 14.31 -1.09
N ALA A 47 10.19 15.40 -1.83
CA ALA A 47 10.81 15.41 -3.16
C ALA A 47 12.25 14.89 -3.17
N GLU A 48 13.07 15.27 -2.17
CA GLU A 48 14.44 14.75 -2.06
C GLU A 48 14.47 13.25 -1.83
N THR A 49 13.59 12.74 -0.93
CA THR A 49 13.47 11.31 -0.70
C THR A 49 13.06 10.59 -1.99
N PHE A 50 12.08 11.13 -2.73
CA PHE A 50 11.65 10.55 -4.01
C PHE A 50 12.80 10.51 -5.02
N ARG A 51 13.56 11.60 -5.16
CA ARG A 51 14.73 11.66 -6.04
C ARG A 51 15.78 10.60 -5.69
N LEU A 52 16.09 10.44 -4.40
CA LEU A 52 17.02 9.39 -3.95
C LEU A 52 16.53 7.98 -4.33
N LEU A 53 15.23 7.70 -4.22
CA LEU A 53 14.67 6.42 -4.62
C LEU A 53 14.73 6.19 -6.13
N VAL A 54 14.54 7.23 -6.93
CA VAL A 54 14.67 7.18 -8.40
C VAL A 54 16.13 6.95 -8.80
N ASP A 55 17.05 7.77 -8.31
CA ASP A 55 18.48 7.75 -8.69
C ASP A 55 19.16 6.40 -8.36
N HIS A 56 18.63 5.66 -7.39
CA HIS A 56 19.14 4.35 -7.01
C HIS A 56 18.30 3.17 -7.55
N GLY A 57 17.40 3.43 -8.51
CA GLY A 57 16.63 2.40 -9.19
C GLY A 57 15.53 1.74 -8.35
N ILE A 58 15.22 2.28 -7.18
CA ILE A 58 14.18 1.69 -6.29
C ILE A 58 12.79 1.84 -6.91
N ILE A 59 12.45 3.03 -7.43
CA ILE A 59 11.18 3.26 -8.13
C ILE A 59 11.08 2.41 -9.39
N ALA A 60 12.18 2.26 -10.13
CA ALA A 60 12.25 1.47 -11.34
C ALA A 60 11.89 -0.03 -11.15
N THR A 61 11.92 -0.54 -9.92
CA THR A 61 11.50 -1.92 -9.60
C THR A 61 10.02 -2.21 -9.92
N ALA A 62 9.16 -1.19 -10.03
CA ALA A 62 7.75 -1.35 -10.37
C ALA A 62 7.49 -1.51 -11.88
N PHE A 63 8.47 -1.26 -12.74
CA PHE A 63 8.29 -1.12 -14.17
C PHE A 63 8.92 -2.26 -14.97
N PRO A 64 8.35 -2.61 -16.16
CA PRO A 64 8.91 -3.61 -17.05
C PRO A 64 10.32 -3.23 -17.56
N ARG A 65 11.16 -4.23 -17.80
CA ARG A 65 12.55 -4.03 -18.28
C ARG A 65 12.62 -3.25 -19.59
N ARG A 66 11.70 -3.51 -20.53
CA ARG A 66 11.62 -2.81 -21.82
C ARG A 66 11.38 -1.31 -21.71
N HIS A 67 10.91 -0.83 -20.56
CA HIS A 67 10.64 0.60 -20.28
C HIS A 67 11.62 1.20 -19.27
N GLY A 68 12.77 0.55 -19.05
CA GLY A 68 13.83 1.05 -18.14
C GLY A 68 13.71 0.55 -16.70
N GLY A 69 12.73 -0.28 -16.39
CA GLY A 69 12.56 -0.87 -15.07
C GLY A 69 13.39 -2.14 -14.85
N SER A 70 13.24 -2.76 -13.69
CA SER A 70 13.84 -4.07 -13.39
C SER A 70 12.85 -5.22 -13.39
N ASP A 71 11.55 -4.94 -13.50
CA ASP A 71 10.45 -5.92 -13.42
C ASP A 71 10.57 -6.82 -12.18
N ALA A 72 10.77 -6.17 -11.04
CA ALA A 72 11.08 -6.88 -9.81
C ALA A 72 9.88 -7.67 -9.29
N ARG A 73 10.17 -8.89 -8.82
CA ARG A 73 9.19 -9.72 -8.13
C ARG A 73 8.65 -9.00 -6.88
N GLN A 74 7.41 -9.26 -6.55
CA GLN A 74 6.78 -8.67 -5.35
C GLN A 74 7.56 -9.02 -4.08
N ARG A 75 8.21 -10.17 -4.07
CA ARG A 75 9.08 -10.62 -3.00
C ARG A 75 10.25 -9.68 -2.69
N LEU A 76 10.92 -9.11 -3.70
CA LEU A 76 11.92 -8.05 -3.50
C LEU A 76 11.25 -6.76 -3.01
N ARG A 77 10.14 -6.38 -3.62
CA ARG A 77 9.49 -5.10 -3.34
C ARG A 77 9.00 -5.00 -1.90
N ILE A 78 8.47 -6.10 -1.33
CA ILE A 78 8.11 -6.14 0.10
C ILE A 78 9.35 -5.94 0.99
N ARG A 79 10.51 -6.46 0.64
CA ARG A 79 11.74 -6.27 1.43
C ARG A 79 12.27 -4.85 1.33
N LEU A 80 12.24 -4.23 0.16
CA LEU A 80 12.58 -2.81 0.00
C LEU A 80 11.65 -1.93 0.85
N THR A 81 10.36 -2.17 0.79
CA THR A 81 9.37 -1.44 1.57
C THR A 81 9.60 -1.60 3.08
N GLU A 82 9.86 -2.83 3.53
CA GLU A 82 10.20 -3.16 4.93
C GLU A 82 11.40 -2.34 5.42
N GLU A 83 12.50 -2.30 4.64
CA GLU A 83 13.71 -1.57 5.03
C GLU A 83 13.47 -0.05 5.10
N PHE A 84 12.79 0.54 4.14
CA PHE A 84 12.50 1.98 4.20
C PHE A 84 11.55 2.34 5.34
N ALA A 85 10.56 1.49 5.63
CA ALA A 85 9.59 1.72 6.68
C ALA A 85 10.19 1.67 8.09
N ARG A 86 11.34 1.02 8.27
CA ARG A 86 12.07 1.00 9.55
C ARG A 86 12.50 2.38 10.02
N ALA A 87 12.64 3.34 9.10
CA ALA A 87 13.06 4.69 9.43
C ALA A 87 12.03 5.76 9.00
N CYS A 88 11.40 5.59 7.82
CA CYS A 88 10.60 6.63 7.20
C CYS A 88 9.40 6.06 6.44
N SER A 89 8.21 6.36 6.94
CA SER A 89 6.95 5.96 6.29
C SER A 89 6.76 6.59 4.92
N ALA A 90 7.21 7.86 4.73
CA ALA A 90 7.14 8.53 3.44
C ALA A 90 7.96 7.79 2.37
N ALA A 91 9.20 7.41 2.68
CA ALA A 91 10.03 6.65 1.75
C ALA A 91 9.39 5.32 1.35
N ALA A 92 8.89 4.56 2.32
CA ALA A 92 8.18 3.31 2.07
C ALA A 92 6.90 3.51 1.25
N SER A 93 6.14 4.58 1.52
CA SER A 93 4.94 4.93 0.77
C SER A 93 5.23 5.33 -0.67
N LEU A 94 6.37 5.97 -0.95
CA LEU A 94 6.78 6.28 -2.31
C LEU A 94 7.08 5.02 -3.13
N VAL A 95 7.65 3.98 -2.50
CA VAL A 95 7.86 2.67 -3.13
C VAL A 95 6.53 1.99 -3.43
N THR A 96 5.63 1.88 -2.44
CA THR A 96 4.32 1.23 -2.62
C THR A 96 3.37 2.04 -3.51
N GLY A 97 3.47 3.37 -3.48
CA GLY A 97 2.67 4.24 -4.33
C GLY A 97 3.00 4.12 -5.82
N ALA A 98 4.24 3.78 -6.17
CA ALA A 98 4.61 3.42 -7.53
C ALA A 98 3.93 2.10 -7.95
N ASP A 99 3.78 1.12 -7.03
CA ASP A 99 3.02 -0.10 -7.31
C ASP A 99 1.57 0.20 -7.65
N LEU A 100 0.91 1.03 -6.83
CA LEU A 100 -0.54 1.23 -6.95
C LEU A 100 -0.92 1.95 -8.25
N SER A 101 -0.34 3.14 -8.50
CA SER A 101 -0.71 3.96 -9.66
C SER A 101 -0.16 3.41 -10.97
N CYS A 102 1.09 2.93 -10.98
CA CYS A 102 1.72 2.46 -12.20
C CYS A 102 1.26 1.05 -12.59
N ARG A 103 0.86 0.20 -11.63
CA ARG A 103 0.41 -1.16 -11.95
C ARG A 103 -0.81 -1.18 -12.87
N ALA A 104 -1.79 -0.31 -12.64
CA ALA A 104 -2.96 -0.20 -13.50
C ALA A 104 -2.56 0.25 -14.93
N ILE A 105 -1.57 1.16 -15.04
CA ILE A 105 -1.03 1.58 -16.35
C ILE A 105 -0.28 0.42 -17.02
N VAL A 106 0.62 -0.25 -16.30
CA VAL A 106 1.38 -1.40 -16.83
C VAL A 106 0.47 -2.52 -17.32
N ALA A 107 -0.63 -2.80 -16.59
CA ALA A 107 -1.55 -3.88 -16.92
C ALA A 107 -2.55 -3.52 -18.01
N GLY A 108 -2.97 -2.24 -18.11
CA GLY A 108 -4.08 -1.82 -18.97
C GLY A 108 -3.70 -0.95 -20.17
N ALA A 109 -2.47 -0.40 -20.23
CA ALA A 109 -2.06 0.47 -21.32
C ALA A 109 -1.90 -0.31 -22.65
N THR A 110 -2.26 0.33 -23.75
CA THR A 110 -1.88 -0.15 -25.08
C THR A 110 -0.35 -0.05 -25.25
N PRO A 111 0.28 -0.81 -26.16
CA PRO A 111 1.72 -0.71 -26.41
C PRO A 111 2.19 0.73 -26.62
N ALA A 112 1.49 1.48 -27.48
CA ALA A 112 1.83 2.89 -27.77
C ALA A 112 1.75 3.79 -26.55
N MET A 113 0.73 3.60 -25.69
CA MET A 113 0.57 4.35 -24.44
C MET A 113 1.66 3.96 -23.44
N ALA A 114 1.96 2.67 -23.32
CA ALA A 114 3.02 2.16 -22.44
C ALA A 114 4.39 2.72 -22.83
N ASP A 115 4.73 2.69 -24.12
CA ASP A 115 6.00 3.22 -24.65
C ASP A 115 6.11 4.74 -24.44
N ALA A 116 5.01 5.48 -24.47
CA ALA A 116 5.00 6.93 -24.26
C ALA A 116 5.11 7.33 -22.77
N LEU A 117 4.53 6.56 -21.84
CA LEU A 117 4.40 6.98 -20.43
C LEU A 117 5.35 6.27 -19.47
N LEU A 118 5.55 4.95 -19.63
CA LEU A 118 6.27 4.16 -18.63
C LEU A 118 7.74 4.56 -18.48
N PRO A 119 8.49 4.94 -19.53
CA PRO A 119 9.87 5.40 -19.35
C PRO A 119 9.98 6.66 -18.50
N ALA A 120 9.11 7.65 -18.70
CA ALA A 120 9.11 8.89 -17.93
C ALA A 120 8.66 8.66 -16.46
N LEU A 121 7.66 7.80 -16.23
CA LEU A 121 7.25 7.36 -14.89
C LEU A 121 8.39 6.61 -14.17
N CYS A 122 9.08 5.73 -14.87
CA CYS A 122 10.20 4.95 -14.34
C CYS A 122 11.37 5.83 -13.88
N LYS A 123 11.65 6.89 -14.63
CA LYS A 123 12.69 7.91 -14.31
C LYS A 123 12.20 8.97 -13.30
N GLY A 124 10.93 8.90 -12.89
CA GLY A 124 10.35 9.90 -11.99
C GLY A 124 10.23 11.31 -12.59
N GLU A 125 10.31 11.44 -13.93
CA GLU A 125 10.12 12.69 -14.67
C GLU A 125 8.66 13.16 -14.60
N ILE A 126 7.73 12.20 -14.55
CA ILE A 126 6.29 12.39 -14.31
C ILE A 126 5.81 11.46 -13.20
N GLN A 127 4.70 11.81 -12.57
CA GLN A 127 4.09 11.02 -11.51
C GLN A 127 2.63 10.71 -11.82
N ALA A 128 2.15 9.55 -11.35
CA ALA A 128 0.75 9.15 -11.48
C ALA A 128 0.10 8.95 -10.11
N ALA A 129 -1.18 9.33 -10.00
CA ALA A 129 -2.03 9.09 -8.85
C ALA A 129 -3.14 8.07 -9.18
N PHE A 130 -3.54 7.29 -8.18
CA PHE A 130 -4.60 6.29 -8.28
C PHE A 130 -5.90 6.85 -7.70
N ALA A 131 -6.84 7.22 -8.55
CA ALA A 131 -8.06 7.94 -8.20
C ALA A 131 -9.28 7.00 -8.19
N LEU A 132 -9.40 6.17 -7.14
CA LEU A 132 -10.50 5.21 -6.96
C LEU A 132 -11.53 5.73 -5.96
N THR A 133 -11.11 6.03 -4.72
CA THR A 133 -11.95 6.36 -3.58
C THR A 133 -12.81 7.61 -3.80
N GLU A 134 -14.07 7.57 -3.34
CA GLU A 134 -15.05 8.66 -3.42
C GLU A 134 -15.66 8.96 -2.06
N PRO A 135 -16.37 10.09 -1.88
CA PRO A 135 -17.06 10.41 -0.63
C PRO A 135 -18.00 9.30 -0.14
N GLY A 136 -18.70 8.61 -1.05
CA GLY A 136 -19.63 7.52 -0.78
C GLY A 136 -19.08 6.10 -1.01
N ALA A 137 -17.85 5.97 -1.52
CA ALA A 137 -17.27 4.68 -1.93
C ALA A 137 -15.82 4.55 -1.45
N GLY A 138 -15.63 4.27 -0.17
CA GLY A 138 -14.35 3.90 0.43
C GLY A 138 -14.22 2.39 0.54
N SER A 139 -14.84 1.77 1.55
CA SER A 139 -14.85 0.30 1.71
C SER A 139 -15.69 -0.39 0.65
N ASP A 140 -16.80 0.22 0.23
CA ASP A 140 -17.62 -0.25 -0.88
C ASP A 140 -17.17 0.34 -2.22
N VAL A 141 -16.01 -0.10 -2.68
CA VAL A 141 -15.40 0.35 -3.96
C VAL A 141 -16.21 -0.01 -5.20
N ARG A 142 -17.26 -0.80 -5.07
CA ARG A 142 -18.18 -1.11 -6.18
C ARG A 142 -19.27 -0.05 -6.37
N ASN A 143 -19.48 0.81 -5.37
CA ASN A 143 -20.52 1.83 -5.38
C ASN A 143 -19.99 3.21 -5.82
N LEU A 144 -19.17 3.23 -6.88
CA LEU A 144 -18.65 4.49 -7.44
C LEU A 144 -19.75 5.32 -8.07
N ALA A 145 -19.73 6.63 -7.78
CA ALA A 145 -20.65 7.63 -8.32
C ALA A 145 -20.07 8.42 -9.51
N THR A 146 -18.74 8.41 -9.71
CA THR A 146 -18.09 9.03 -10.87
C THR A 146 -18.54 8.35 -12.15
N VAL A 147 -18.97 9.14 -13.14
CA VAL A 147 -19.49 8.68 -14.43
C VAL A 147 -18.58 9.11 -15.57
N ALA A 148 -18.33 8.21 -16.49
CA ALA A 148 -17.71 8.44 -17.78
C ALA A 148 -18.77 8.26 -18.88
N LEU A 149 -19.21 9.34 -19.48
CA LEU A 149 -20.12 9.31 -20.63
C LEU A 149 -19.30 9.09 -21.90
N ARG A 150 -19.71 8.15 -22.76
CA ARG A 150 -19.11 7.99 -24.09
C ARG A 150 -19.33 9.24 -24.91
N ASP A 151 -18.29 9.80 -25.53
CA ASP A 151 -18.30 10.99 -26.38
C ASP A 151 -17.51 10.70 -27.66
N GLY A 152 -18.20 10.29 -28.70
CA GLY A 152 -17.57 9.73 -29.90
C GLY A 152 -16.77 8.47 -29.55
N ALA A 153 -15.48 8.46 -29.86
CA ALA A 153 -14.57 7.37 -29.49
C ALA A 153 -13.91 7.57 -28.12
N GLY A 154 -14.12 8.72 -27.44
CA GLY A 154 -13.56 9.08 -26.13
C GLY A 154 -14.62 9.12 -25.04
N TYR A 155 -14.33 9.87 -23.97
CA TYR A 155 -15.19 9.97 -22.80
C TYR A 155 -15.25 11.40 -22.24
N ARG A 156 -16.35 11.70 -21.53
CA ARG A 156 -16.47 12.86 -20.64
C ARG A 156 -16.71 12.39 -19.22
N ILE A 157 -15.80 12.77 -18.29
CA ILE A 157 -15.84 12.30 -16.91
C ILE A 157 -16.39 13.41 -16.01
N SER A 158 -17.33 13.02 -15.13
CA SER A 158 -17.80 13.88 -14.04
C SER A 158 -17.89 13.11 -12.74
N GLY A 159 -17.39 13.69 -11.64
CA GLY A 159 -17.41 13.09 -10.31
C GLY A 159 -16.42 13.71 -9.34
N GLN A 160 -16.28 13.07 -8.18
CA GLN A 160 -15.35 13.52 -7.14
C GLN A 160 -14.58 12.33 -6.57
N LYS A 161 -13.27 12.46 -6.48
CA LYS A 161 -12.36 11.50 -5.83
C LYS A 161 -11.82 12.10 -4.55
N LYS A 162 -11.71 11.26 -3.50
CA LYS A 162 -11.30 11.67 -2.15
C LYS A 162 -10.01 10.98 -1.72
N PHE A 163 -9.24 11.69 -0.89
CA PHE A 163 -8.03 11.14 -0.25
C PHE A 163 -6.99 10.62 -1.26
N ILE A 164 -6.90 11.25 -2.43
CA ILE A 164 -6.00 10.77 -3.48
C ILE A 164 -4.56 11.10 -3.12
N THR A 165 -3.79 10.06 -2.90
CA THR A 165 -2.38 10.14 -2.52
C THR A 165 -1.58 10.81 -3.64
N ARG A 166 -0.82 11.85 -3.30
CA ARG A 166 0.02 12.67 -4.20
C ARG A 166 -0.77 13.37 -5.31
N ALA A 167 -2.08 13.57 -5.17
CA ALA A 167 -2.88 14.22 -6.21
C ALA A 167 -2.34 15.60 -6.61
N ASN A 168 -1.85 16.39 -5.63
CA ASN A 168 -1.34 17.73 -5.87
C ASN A 168 0.04 17.80 -6.57
N VAL A 169 0.74 16.65 -6.69
CA VAL A 169 2.04 16.56 -7.40
C VAL A 169 2.00 15.62 -8.61
N ALA A 170 0.90 14.91 -8.82
CA ALA A 170 0.73 14.01 -9.97
C ALA A 170 0.50 14.77 -11.26
N ASP A 171 1.10 14.27 -12.34
CA ASP A 171 0.90 14.71 -13.71
C ASP A 171 -0.24 13.94 -14.38
N TRP A 172 -0.48 12.71 -13.91
CA TRP A 172 -1.48 11.79 -14.45
C TRP A 172 -2.34 11.19 -13.34
N TYR A 173 -3.62 10.96 -13.65
CA TYR A 173 -4.55 10.28 -12.75
C TYR A 173 -5.12 9.05 -13.45
N VAL A 174 -5.03 7.89 -12.79
CA VAL A 174 -5.81 6.71 -13.15
C VAL A 174 -7.17 6.85 -12.49
N VAL A 175 -8.17 7.27 -13.24
CA VAL A 175 -9.53 7.53 -12.74
C VAL A 175 -10.43 6.35 -13.06
N PHE A 176 -11.09 5.79 -12.03
CA PHE A 176 -12.09 4.73 -12.17
C PHE A 176 -13.48 5.36 -12.17
N ALA A 177 -14.30 4.98 -13.16
CA ALA A 177 -15.63 5.55 -13.36
C ALA A 177 -16.62 4.51 -13.92
N ARG A 178 -17.91 4.73 -13.70
CA ARG A 178 -19.00 4.00 -14.36
C ARG A 178 -19.18 4.50 -15.78
N CYS A 179 -19.22 3.60 -16.74
CA CYS A 179 -19.34 3.92 -18.15
C CYS A 179 -20.81 3.91 -18.61
N ARG A 180 -21.24 4.96 -19.31
CA ARG A 180 -22.59 5.13 -19.86
C ARG A 180 -22.56 5.63 -21.29
N ASP A 181 -23.65 5.38 -22.01
CA ASP A 181 -23.90 6.01 -23.33
C ASP A 181 -24.26 7.49 -23.21
N ALA A 182 -23.81 8.28 -24.18
CA ALA A 182 -24.29 9.65 -24.34
C ALA A 182 -25.81 9.64 -24.50
N GLY A 183 -26.50 10.48 -23.74
CA GLY A 183 -27.98 10.55 -23.77
C GLY A 183 -28.69 9.78 -22.65
N GLN A 184 -28.02 8.93 -21.92
CA GLN A 184 -28.59 8.36 -20.69
C GLN A 184 -28.74 9.43 -19.60
N PRO A 185 -29.79 9.36 -18.74
CA PRO A 185 -30.03 10.34 -17.69
C PRO A 185 -28.80 10.59 -16.82
N ARG A 186 -28.49 11.85 -16.54
CA ARG A 186 -27.45 12.24 -15.56
C ARG A 186 -27.96 11.98 -14.13
N GLY A 187 -28.20 10.70 -13.80
CA GLY A 187 -28.57 10.24 -12.46
C GLY A 187 -27.39 9.63 -11.70
N PRO A 188 -27.61 9.14 -10.46
CA PRO A 188 -26.62 8.38 -9.72
C PRO A 188 -26.08 7.22 -10.55
N ALA A 189 -24.80 6.90 -10.40
CA ALA A 189 -24.21 5.74 -11.06
C ALA A 189 -24.86 4.44 -10.54
N ARG A 190 -25.04 3.47 -11.43
CA ARG A 190 -25.66 2.18 -11.09
C ARG A 190 -24.57 1.10 -10.95
N ALA A 191 -24.75 0.20 -10.01
CA ALA A 191 -23.78 -0.84 -9.70
C ALA A 191 -23.56 -1.84 -10.86
N ASP A 192 -24.55 -2.00 -11.75
CA ASP A 192 -24.52 -2.86 -12.93
C ASP A 192 -23.81 -2.24 -14.14
N GLU A 193 -23.52 -0.93 -14.12
CA GLU A 193 -22.79 -0.26 -15.20
C GLU A 193 -21.32 -0.71 -15.26
N PRO A 194 -20.75 -0.87 -16.48
CA PRO A 194 -19.36 -1.26 -16.63
C PRO A 194 -18.41 -0.28 -15.94
N LEU A 195 -17.40 -0.78 -15.25
CA LEU A 195 -16.34 0.05 -14.69
C LEU A 195 -15.22 0.19 -15.70
N VAL A 196 -14.77 1.43 -15.93
CA VAL A 196 -13.64 1.78 -16.79
C VAL A 196 -12.53 2.40 -15.96
N ALA A 197 -11.28 2.23 -16.41
CA ALA A 197 -10.11 2.95 -15.91
C ALA A 197 -9.62 3.88 -17.03
N LEU A 198 -9.51 5.17 -16.73
CA LEU A 198 -9.16 6.21 -17.69
C LEU A 198 -7.96 7.00 -17.19
N LEU A 199 -7.04 7.35 -18.10
CA LEU A 199 -5.93 8.25 -17.83
C LEU A 199 -6.34 9.69 -18.10
N VAL A 200 -6.23 10.53 -17.08
CA VAL A 200 -6.48 11.97 -17.14
C VAL A 200 -5.16 12.68 -16.88
N ASP A 201 -4.71 13.52 -17.78
CA ASP A 201 -3.52 14.35 -17.63
C ASP A 201 -3.81 15.68 -16.92
N ARG A 202 -2.78 16.26 -16.35
CA ARG A 202 -2.82 17.61 -15.75
C ARG A 202 -1.84 18.53 -16.47
N PRO A 203 -2.32 19.71 -16.92
CA PRO A 203 -3.67 20.24 -16.74
C PRO A 203 -4.68 19.69 -17.75
N SER A 204 -5.92 19.49 -17.31
CA SER A 204 -7.08 19.22 -18.19
C SER A 204 -8.22 20.18 -17.85
N PRO A 205 -8.93 20.78 -18.83
CA PRO A 205 -10.13 21.57 -18.57
C PRO A 205 -11.17 20.77 -17.79
N GLY A 206 -11.70 21.37 -16.70
CA GLY A 206 -12.65 20.70 -15.81
C GLY A 206 -12.05 19.81 -14.73
N LEU A 207 -10.74 19.58 -14.75
CA LEU A 207 -10.02 18.91 -13.66
C LEU A 207 -9.61 19.96 -12.61
N TRP A 208 -10.03 19.72 -11.37
CA TRP A 208 -9.60 20.50 -10.22
C TRP A 208 -8.97 19.58 -9.18
N VAL A 209 -7.84 20.00 -8.63
CA VAL A 209 -7.13 19.30 -7.56
C VAL A 209 -7.02 20.21 -6.37
N GLY A 210 -7.46 19.73 -5.22
CA GLY A 210 -7.47 20.48 -3.97
C GLY A 210 -6.09 20.65 -3.35
N GLU A 211 -6.06 21.45 -2.29
CA GLU A 211 -4.90 21.53 -1.41
C GLU A 211 -4.70 20.23 -0.62
N ALA A 212 -3.51 20.07 -0.07
CA ALA A 212 -3.22 18.93 0.79
C ALA A 212 -4.11 18.94 2.04
N VAL A 213 -4.77 17.82 2.31
CA VAL A 213 -5.63 17.65 3.49
C VAL A 213 -4.75 17.36 4.71
N PRO A 214 -4.91 18.09 5.83
CA PRO A 214 -4.20 17.80 7.07
C PRO A 214 -4.48 16.37 7.58
N LYS A 215 -3.44 15.67 8.02
CA LYS A 215 -3.49 14.26 8.43
C LYS A 215 -2.90 14.04 9.81
N LEU A 216 -3.21 12.90 10.43
CA LEU A 216 -2.59 12.45 11.67
C LEU A 216 -1.10 12.14 11.49
N GLY A 217 -0.75 11.47 10.40
CA GLY A 217 0.60 10.98 10.10
C GLY A 217 0.85 10.85 8.60
N TRP A 218 1.87 10.07 8.21
CA TRP A 218 2.33 9.93 6.83
C TRP A 218 2.69 11.28 6.19
N TYR A 219 3.29 12.16 6.96
CA TYR A 219 3.82 13.41 6.44
C TYR A 219 4.90 13.13 5.40
N GLY A 220 5.03 14.01 4.43
CA GLY A 220 5.87 13.80 3.24
C GLY A 220 5.16 13.12 2.07
N VAL A 221 3.91 12.65 2.25
CA VAL A 221 3.07 12.05 1.21
C VAL A 221 1.69 12.70 1.27
N PRO A 222 1.51 13.88 0.69
CA PRO A 222 0.26 14.62 0.75
C PRO A 222 -0.88 13.85 0.07
N ILE A 223 -2.10 14.06 0.56
CA ILE A 223 -3.34 13.60 -0.06
C ILE A 223 -4.20 14.81 -0.40
N ALA A 224 -4.96 14.74 -1.49
CA ALA A 224 -5.91 15.79 -1.86
C ALA A 224 -7.17 15.21 -2.51
N ASP A 225 -8.22 16.03 -2.56
CA ASP A 225 -9.43 15.73 -3.31
C ASP A 225 -9.25 16.11 -4.79
N VAL A 226 -9.91 15.36 -5.67
CA VAL A 226 -9.93 15.60 -7.11
C VAL A 226 -11.37 15.71 -7.57
N ARG A 227 -11.70 16.80 -8.25
CA ARG A 227 -13.01 17.01 -8.89
C ARG A 227 -12.87 16.98 -10.40
N LEU A 228 -13.82 16.35 -11.04
CA LEU A 228 -13.92 16.21 -12.48
C LEU A 228 -15.27 16.75 -12.90
N GLN A 229 -15.27 17.77 -13.74
CA GLN A 229 -16.47 18.39 -14.27
C GLN A 229 -16.39 18.38 -15.79
N ASP A 230 -17.04 17.40 -16.40
CA ASP A 230 -17.09 17.24 -17.85
C ASP A 230 -15.69 17.17 -18.52
N VAL A 231 -14.74 16.52 -17.82
CA VAL A 231 -13.36 16.39 -18.31
C VAL A 231 -13.33 15.48 -19.53
N ARG A 232 -12.81 15.99 -20.63
CA ARG A 232 -12.65 15.22 -21.88
C ARG A 232 -11.46 14.27 -21.76
N VAL A 233 -11.68 13.01 -22.16
CA VAL A 233 -10.65 11.96 -22.22
C VAL A 233 -10.61 11.41 -23.62
N GLU A 234 -9.45 11.52 -24.25
CA GLU A 234 -9.23 11.08 -25.64
C GLU A 234 -9.34 9.54 -25.76
N PRO A 235 -9.71 9.02 -26.95
CA PRO A 235 -9.95 7.58 -27.16
C PRO A 235 -8.80 6.67 -26.72
N GLY A 236 -7.57 7.11 -26.96
CA GLY A 236 -6.35 6.34 -26.61
C GLY A 236 -5.97 6.37 -25.12
N ARG A 237 -6.81 6.95 -24.23
CA ARG A 237 -6.51 7.12 -22.81
C ARG A 237 -7.25 6.12 -21.88
N ARG A 238 -7.94 5.13 -22.44
CA ARG A 238 -8.56 4.05 -21.67
C ARG A 238 -7.54 2.94 -21.39
N LEU A 239 -7.50 2.49 -20.12
CA LEU A 239 -6.74 1.33 -19.69
C LEU A 239 -7.63 0.07 -19.78
N GLY A 240 -7.17 -0.94 -20.48
CA GLY A 240 -7.94 -2.15 -20.74
C GLY A 240 -9.21 -1.92 -21.55
N ARG A 241 -10.16 -2.86 -21.46
CA ARG A 241 -11.48 -2.78 -22.09
C ARG A 241 -12.51 -2.22 -21.11
N GLU A 242 -13.64 -1.77 -21.62
CA GLU A 242 -14.78 -1.42 -20.78
C GLU A 242 -15.25 -2.66 -20.00
N GLY A 243 -15.54 -2.47 -18.71
CA GLY A 243 -15.83 -3.54 -17.76
C GLY A 243 -14.59 -4.10 -17.05
N GLU A 244 -13.38 -3.91 -17.57
CA GLU A 244 -12.14 -4.40 -16.94
C GLU A 244 -11.60 -3.47 -15.83
N GLY A 245 -12.16 -2.28 -15.65
CA GLY A 245 -11.68 -1.32 -14.66
C GLY A 245 -11.60 -1.88 -13.25
N PHE A 246 -12.56 -2.73 -12.85
CA PHE A 246 -12.51 -3.38 -11.53
C PHE A 246 -11.38 -4.40 -11.40
N ALA A 247 -11.10 -5.19 -12.42
CA ALA A 247 -10.00 -6.16 -12.43
C ALA A 247 -8.63 -5.45 -12.34
N LEU A 248 -8.45 -4.35 -13.09
CA LEU A 248 -7.25 -3.52 -13.01
C LEU A 248 -7.06 -2.90 -11.62
N ALA A 249 -8.15 -2.42 -11.01
CA ALA A 249 -8.10 -1.89 -9.64
C ALA A 249 -7.72 -2.99 -8.65
N GLN A 250 -8.31 -4.17 -8.76
CA GLN A 250 -8.05 -5.31 -7.86
C GLN A 250 -6.59 -5.77 -7.92
N ASP A 251 -6.01 -5.91 -9.12
CA ASP A 251 -4.61 -6.32 -9.27
C ASP A 251 -3.65 -5.29 -8.62
N ALA A 252 -3.87 -4.00 -8.85
CA ALA A 252 -3.10 -2.94 -8.21
C ALA A 252 -3.25 -2.97 -6.67
N LEU A 253 -4.48 -3.19 -6.17
CA LEU A 253 -4.76 -3.28 -4.74
C LEU A 253 -4.12 -4.50 -4.07
N VAL A 254 -4.00 -5.64 -4.73
CA VAL A 254 -3.30 -6.83 -4.17
C VAL A 254 -1.84 -6.48 -3.88
N ARG A 255 -1.14 -5.86 -4.82
CA ARG A 255 0.24 -5.41 -4.62
C ARG A 255 0.35 -4.37 -3.50
N ALA A 256 -0.55 -3.40 -3.48
CA ALA A 256 -0.58 -2.37 -2.46
C ALA A 256 -0.81 -2.94 -1.05
N ARG A 257 -1.67 -3.95 -0.90
CA ARG A 257 -1.90 -4.66 0.38
C ARG A 257 -0.63 -5.31 0.90
N LEU A 258 0.13 -5.99 0.04
CA LEU A 258 1.43 -6.57 0.40
C LEU A 258 2.44 -5.48 0.79
N GLY A 259 2.45 -4.36 0.08
CA GLY A 259 3.25 -3.18 0.42
C GLY A 259 2.88 -2.60 1.80
N HIS A 260 1.59 -2.42 2.09
CA HIS A 260 1.11 -1.93 3.39
C HIS A 260 1.42 -2.90 4.54
N ALA A 261 1.31 -4.20 4.30
CA ALA A 261 1.70 -5.24 5.26
C ALA A 261 3.20 -5.14 5.60
N SER A 262 4.05 -5.07 4.57
CA SER A 262 5.49 -4.90 4.72
C SER A 262 5.88 -3.62 5.42
N MET A 263 5.22 -2.51 5.07
CA MET A 263 5.45 -1.21 5.70
C MET A 263 5.11 -1.24 7.19
N ALA A 264 4.02 -1.89 7.58
CA ALA A 264 3.64 -2.03 8.97
C ALA A 264 4.67 -2.85 9.77
N LEU A 265 5.17 -3.95 9.20
CA LEU A 265 6.21 -4.77 9.83
C LEU A 265 7.55 -4.04 9.90
N GLY A 266 7.98 -3.37 8.83
CA GLY A 266 9.21 -2.58 8.84
C GLY A 266 9.19 -1.49 9.91
N ARG A 267 8.09 -0.76 10.04
CA ARG A 267 7.90 0.22 11.09
C ARG A 267 7.92 -0.43 12.48
N ALA A 268 7.26 -1.56 12.67
CA ALA A 268 7.28 -2.30 13.93
C ALA A 268 8.71 -2.74 14.29
N MET A 269 9.50 -3.21 13.32
CA MET A 269 10.91 -3.54 13.52
C MET A 269 11.71 -2.33 14.00
N GLY A 270 11.58 -1.18 13.32
CA GLY A 270 12.24 0.07 13.73
C GLY A 270 11.80 0.53 15.12
N ALA A 271 10.53 0.40 15.47
CA ALA A 271 10.02 0.74 16.79
C ALA A 271 10.62 -0.15 17.89
N VAL A 272 10.71 -1.46 17.66
CA VAL A 272 11.35 -2.41 18.60
C VAL A 272 12.84 -2.11 18.75
N GLU A 273 13.56 -1.81 17.68
CA GLU A 273 14.98 -1.44 17.73
C GLU A 273 15.25 -0.20 18.58
N ILE A 274 14.42 0.84 18.41
CA ILE A 274 14.49 2.07 19.22
C ILE A 274 14.16 1.78 20.68
N ALA A 275 13.08 1.03 20.94
CA ALA A 275 12.67 0.69 22.31
C ALA A 275 13.70 -0.21 23.01
N ALA A 276 14.26 -1.19 22.32
CA ALA A 276 15.29 -2.07 22.87
C ALA A 276 16.59 -1.31 23.22
N ALA A 277 17.04 -0.39 22.35
CA ALA A 277 18.18 0.48 22.64
C ALA A 277 17.90 1.34 23.88
N TYR A 278 16.74 1.97 23.96
CA TYR A 278 16.33 2.75 25.12
C TYR A 278 16.28 1.93 26.40
N CYS A 279 15.76 0.70 26.36
CA CYS A 279 15.71 -0.22 27.51
C CYS A 279 17.10 -0.61 27.98
N GLY A 280 18.10 -0.68 27.09
CA GLY A 280 19.49 -0.97 27.43
C GLY A 280 20.19 0.16 28.19
N GLU A 281 19.77 1.41 27.95
CA GLU A 281 20.43 2.60 28.52
C GLU A 281 19.68 3.19 29.73
N ARG A 282 18.34 3.14 29.72
CA ARG A 282 17.51 3.76 30.76
C ARG A 282 17.59 2.98 32.07
N SER A 283 18.04 3.62 33.12
CA SER A 283 18.04 3.06 34.49
C SER A 283 16.74 3.37 35.22
N LEU A 284 16.19 2.38 35.93
CA LEU A 284 14.95 2.46 36.69
C LEU A 284 15.01 1.48 37.87
N PHE A 285 14.71 1.91 39.09
CA PHE A 285 14.79 1.06 40.31
C PHE A 285 16.13 0.32 40.48
N GLY A 286 17.24 1.03 40.24
CA GLY A 286 18.60 0.54 40.47
C GLY A 286 19.19 -0.39 39.41
N LYS A 287 18.48 -0.64 38.29
CA LYS A 287 18.98 -1.43 37.15
C LYS A 287 18.43 -0.88 35.82
N THR A 288 18.99 -1.35 34.70
CA THR A 288 18.47 -0.93 33.38
C THR A 288 17.03 -1.41 33.17
N LEU A 289 16.24 -0.64 32.40
CA LEU A 289 14.86 -1.03 32.07
C LEU A 289 14.82 -2.43 31.42
N GLY A 290 15.77 -2.74 30.54
CA GLY A 290 15.91 -4.07 29.92
C GLY A 290 16.24 -5.21 30.88
N ALA A 291 16.66 -4.93 32.11
CA ALA A 291 16.84 -5.95 33.15
C ALA A 291 15.53 -6.29 33.89
N HIS A 292 14.42 -5.62 33.59
CA HIS A 292 13.11 -5.95 34.16
C HIS A 292 12.38 -6.93 33.24
N GLN A 293 11.83 -8.01 33.80
CA GLN A 293 11.14 -9.07 33.05
C GLN A 293 9.99 -8.53 32.17
N GLY A 294 9.20 -7.58 32.71
CA GLY A 294 8.09 -7.00 31.94
C GLY A 294 8.53 -6.36 30.63
N ALA A 295 9.65 -5.63 30.61
CA ALA A 295 10.20 -5.08 29.38
C ALA A 295 10.73 -6.18 28.43
N GLN A 296 11.37 -7.21 28.97
CA GLN A 296 11.86 -8.36 28.18
C GLN A 296 10.70 -9.11 27.51
N TRP A 297 9.58 -9.33 28.21
CA TRP A 297 8.42 -10.02 27.68
C TRP A 297 7.77 -9.22 26.53
N MET A 298 7.58 -7.91 26.71
CA MET A 298 7.05 -7.06 25.66
C MET A 298 7.91 -7.08 24.38
N LEU A 299 9.23 -7.02 24.53
CA LEU A 299 10.15 -7.09 23.38
C LEU A 299 10.17 -8.48 22.73
N ALA A 300 10.12 -9.57 23.53
CA ALA A 300 10.09 -10.95 23.03
C ALA A 300 8.79 -11.23 22.25
N ASP A 301 7.63 -10.81 22.78
CA ASP A 301 6.34 -10.95 22.11
C ASP A 301 6.30 -10.17 20.80
N ALA A 302 6.77 -8.93 20.82
CA ALA A 302 6.85 -8.09 19.63
C ALA A 302 7.73 -8.74 18.54
N MET A 303 8.93 -9.20 18.91
CA MET A 303 9.86 -9.86 17.99
C MET A 303 9.26 -11.13 17.38
N THR A 304 8.69 -12.01 18.21
CA THR A 304 8.09 -13.27 17.78
C THR A 304 6.95 -13.04 16.78
N ARG A 305 6.05 -12.12 17.11
CA ARG A 305 4.89 -11.79 16.26
C ARG A 305 5.30 -11.10 14.95
N ILE A 306 6.33 -10.24 14.97
CA ILE A 306 6.91 -9.63 13.76
C ILE A 306 7.46 -10.72 12.84
N GLU A 307 8.26 -11.67 13.35
CA GLU A 307 8.81 -12.75 12.53
C GLU A 307 7.72 -13.66 11.94
N ALA A 308 6.66 -13.94 12.69
CA ALA A 308 5.48 -14.66 12.17
C ALA A 308 4.79 -13.86 11.06
N GLY A 309 4.61 -12.55 11.24
CA GLY A 309 4.04 -11.66 10.23
C GLY A 309 4.88 -11.58 8.96
N ARG A 310 6.22 -11.52 9.11
CA ARG A 310 7.15 -11.52 7.97
C ARG A 310 7.05 -12.81 7.15
N ALA A 311 6.88 -13.96 7.82
CA ALA A 311 6.67 -15.24 7.13
C ALA A 311 5.34 -15.27 6.36
N LEU A 312 4.26 -14.74 6.94
CA LEU A 312 2.95 -14.64 6.29
C LEU A 312 2.99 -13.71 5.06
N VAL A 313 3.62 -12.54 5.19
CA VAL A 313 3.77 -11.59 4.08
C VAL A 313 4.64 -12.16 2.96
N ASP A 314 5.72 -12.88 3.30
CA ASP A 314 6.59 -13.53 2.31
C ASP A 314 5.85 -14.62 1.54
N SER A 315 5.07 -15.46 2.23
CA SER A 315 4.22 -16.49 1.61
C SER A 315 3.20 -15.88 0.64
N ALA A 316 2.52 -14.81 1.06
CA ALA A 316 1.54 -14.12 0.23
C ALA A 316 2.18 -13.44 -1.00
N ALA A 317 3.39 -12.87 -0.86
CA ALA A 317 4.13 -12.31 -1.98
C ALA A 317 4.58 -13.39 -2.98
N GLN A 318 5.02 -14.56 -2.50
CA GLN A 318 5.33 -15.70 -3.37
C GLN A 318 4.11 -16.20 -4.13
N SER A 319 2.95 -16.30 -3.46
CA SER A 319 1.69 -16.68 -4.11
C SER A 319 1.33 -15.70 -5.23
N TYR A 320 1.49 -14.39 -4.98
CA TYR A 320 1.28 -13.38 -6.01
C TYR A 320 2.27 -13.54 -7.19
N ASP A 321 3.57 -13.73 -6.90
CA ASP A 321 4.61 -13.86 -7.93
C ASP A 321 4.42 -15.13 -8.81
N ARG A 322 3.79 -16.19 -8.27
CA ARG A 322 3.41 -17.40 -9.02
C ARG A 322 2.10 -17.24 -9.81
N GLY A 323 1.31 -16.22 -9.53
CA GLY A 323 -0.03 -16.05 -10.10
C GLY A 323 -1.07 -17.00 -9.52
N ASP A 324 -0.92 -17.42 -8.26
CA ASP A 324 -1.86 -18.33 -7.61
C ASP A 324 -3.25 -17.67 -7.48
N ALA A 325 -4.30 -18.44 -7.72
CA ALA A 325 -5.68 -17.94 -7.70
C ALA A 325 -6.13 -17.37 -6.34
N ASP A 326 -5.53 -17.82 -5.25
CA ASP A 326 -5.82 -17.38 -3.88
C ASP A 326 -4.92 -16.23 -3.40
N ALA A 327 -3.98 -15.75 -4.22
CA ALA A 327 -3.09 -14.62 -3.88
C ALA A 327 -3.84 -13.40 -3.33
N PRO A 328 -5.03 -13.00 -3.83
CA PRO A 328 -5.79 -11.88 -3.27
C PRO A 328 -6.24 -12.09 -1.82
N VAL A 329 -6.60 -13.31 -1.45
CA VAL A 329 -7.02 -13.66 -0.09
C VAL A 329 -5.80 -13.74 0.83
N GLN A 330 -4.71 -14.35 0.37
CA GLN A 330 -3.44 -14.39 1.11
C GLN A 330 -2.90 -12.98 1.37
N ALA A 331 -2.94 -12.08 0.38
CA ALA A 331 -2.59 -10.67 0.58
C ALA A 331 -3.50 -9.96 1.59
N SER A 332 -4.79 -10.31 1.63
CA SER A 332 -5.73 -9.80 2.64
C SER A 332 -5.41 -10.29 4.05
N MET A 333 -5.07 -11.58 4.22
CA MET A 333 -4.61 -12.14 5.50
C MET A 333 -3.31 -11.48 5.97
N ALA A 334 -2.33 -11.37 5.07
CA ALA A 334 -1.05 -10.74 5.36
C ALA A 334 -1.21 -9.27 5.77
N LYS A 335 -2.03 -8.51 5.04
CA LYS A 335 -2.29 -7.08 5.34
C LYS A 335 -2.99 -6.91 6.69
N MET A 336 -4.07 -7.62 6.92
CA MET A 336 -4.82 -7.54 8.18
C MET A 336 -3.93 -7.83 9.38
N TYR A 337 -3.25 -8.98 9.36
CA TYR A 337 -2.37 -9.38 10.46
C TYR A 337 -1.24 -8.37 10.70
N ALA A 338 -0.50 -8.03 9.65
CA ALA A 338 0.68 -7.17 9.78
C ALA A 338 0.33 -5.75 10.23
N THR A 339 -0.79 -5.20 9.77
CA THR A 339 -1.17 -3.82 10.12
C THR A 339 -1.76 -3.69 11.51
N ASP A 340 -2.53 -4.68 11.97
CA ASP A 340 -3.02 -4.74 13.35
C ASP A 340 -1.84 -4.94 14.32
N LEU A 341 -0.92 -5.85 14.00
CA LEU A 341 0.31 -6.05 14.75
C LEU A 341 1.20 -4.80 14.79
N GLY A 342 1.40 -4.16 13.64
CA GLY A 342 2.23 -2.96 13.53
C GLY A 342 1.76 -1.82 14.43
N MET A 343 0.44 -1.60 14.50
CA MET A 343 -0.15 -0.63 15.41
C MET A 343 0.09 -1.00 16.87
N GLN A 344 -0.13 -2.27 17.25
CA GLN A 344 0.09 -2.75 18.61
C GLN A 344 1.56 -2.58 19.02
N VAL A 345 2.51 -3.02 18.18
CA VAL A 345 3.95 -2.93 18.49
C VAL A 345 4.41 -1.48 18.61
N CYS A 346 3.95 -0.57 17.74
CA CYS A 346 4.29 0.85 17.85
C CYS A 346 3.74 1.46 19.15
N THR A 347 2.55 1.04 19.60
CA THR A 347 1.96 1.45 20.87
C THR A 347 2.80 0.96 22.05
N ASP A 348 3.17 -0.32 22.06
CA ASP A 348 3.93 -0.95 23.12
C ASP A 348 5.36 -0.38 23.20
N ALA A 349 6.02 -0.14 22.07
CA ALA A 349 7.32 0.49 22.01
C ALA A 349 7.31 1.92 22.55
N LEU A 350 6.28 2.71 22.21
CA LEU A 350 6.07 4.04 22.77
C LEU A 350 5.86 3.95 24.28
N GLN A 351 5.03 3.02 24.76
CA GLN A 351 4.77 2.80 26.19
C GLN A 351 6.07 2.46 26.96
N LEU A 352 6.93 1.60 26.40
CA LEU A 352 8.23 1.24 27.01
C LEU A 352 9.16 2.44 27.20
N THR A 353 9.05 3.45 26.33
CA THR A 353 9.88 4.67 26.43
C THR A 353 9.26 5.76 27.31
N GLY A 354 8.03 5.55 27.82
CA GLY A 354 7.34 6.42 28.74
C GLY A 354 7.19 7.85 28.20
N GLY A 355 7.31 8.86 29.07
CA GLY A 355 7.14 10.26 28.69
C GLY A 355 8.08 10.73 27.57
N ARG A 356 9.27 10.12 27.43
CA ARG A 356 10.18 10.44 26.32
C ARG A 356 9.61 10.05 24.96
N GLY A 357 8.95 8.88 24.86
CA GLY A 357 8.31 8.39 23.63
C GLY A 357 7.16 9.28 23.14
N TYR A 358 6.57 10.09 24.03
CA TYR A 358 5.47 11.01 23.73
C TYR A 358 5.93 12.34 23.14
N LEU A 359 7.23 12.63 23.17
CA LEU A 359 7.79 13.89 22.67
C LEU A 359 8.04 13.82 21.16
N GLN A 360 7.73 14.90 20.44
CA GLN A 360 8.02 15.02 18.99
C GLN A 360 9.50 14.93 18.63
N SER A 361 10.40 15.17 19.59
CA SER A 361 11.84 15.00 19.43
C SER A 361 12.30 13.54 19.53
N PHE A 362 11.39 12.59 19.76
CA PHE A 362 11.69 11.18 19.84
C PHE A 362 10.88 10.38 18.80
N PRO A 363 11.49 9.47 18.02
CA PRO A 363 10.87 8.94 16.78
C PRO A 363 9.57 8.16 16.98
N LEU A 364 9.31 7.57 18.15
CA LEU A 364 8.22 6.63 18.36
C LEU A 364 6.83 7.27 18.30
N GLU A 365 6.68 8.56 18.63
CA GLU A 365 5.41 9.27 18.47
C GLU A 365 5.01 9.29 16.98
N ARG A 366 5.96 9.54 16.06
CA ARG A 366 5.74 9.53 14.62
C ARG A 366 5.39 8.12 14.13
N PHE A 367 6.09 7.10 14.63
CA PHE A 367 5.80 5.70 14.29
C PHE A 367 4.38 5.30 14.70
N PHE A 368 3.95 5.73 15.90
CA PHE A 368 2.59 5.51 16.39
C PHE A 368 1.54 6.18 15.48
N ARG A 369 1.72 7.47 15.15
CA ARG A 369 0.79 8.20 14.26
C ARG A 369 0.71 7.55 12.87
N ASP A 370 1.85 7.19 12.31
CA ASP A 370 1.94 6.60 10.99
C ASP A 370 1.38 5.17 10.93
N ALA A 371 1.46 4.41 12.02
CA ALA A 371 0.97 3.03 12.07
C ALA A 371 -0.55 2.94 11.85
N LYS A 372 -1.30 3.94 12.30
CA LYS A 372 -2.77 3.92 12.23
C LYS A 372 -3.30 3.86 10.81
N LEU A 373 -2.68 4.58 9.87
CA LEU A 373 -3.16 4.59 8.49
C LEU A 373 -3.09 3.21 7.83
N ASN A 374 -2.10 2.37 8.18
CA ASN A 374 -2.00 1.04 7.60
C ASN A 374 -3.20 0.14 7.92
N GLN A 375 -3.90 0.35 9.05
CA GLN A 375 -5.14 -0.38 9.36
C GLN A 375 -6.33 0.08 8.51
N ILE A 376 -6.28 1.29 7.94
CA ILE A 376 -7.39 1.97 7.24
C ILE A 376 -7.22 1.86 5.72
N GLY A 377 -6.06 2.26 5.19
CA GLY A 377 -5.77 2.31 3.75
C GLY A 377 -5.72 0.94 3.10
N GLU A 378 -5.98 0.89 1.79
CA GLU A 378 -5.98 -0.31 0.93
C GLU A 378 -6.96 -1.41 1.39
N GLY A 379 -8.06 -0.98 1.99
CA GLY A 379 -9.05 -1.79 2.68
C GLY A 379 -8.78 -1.85 4.19
N SER A 380 -9.80 -1.50 4.99
CA SER A 380 -9.68 -1.59 6.45
C SER A 380 -9.54 -3.04 6.93
N SER A 381 -9.08 -3.23 8.16
CA SER A 381 -8.97 -4.56 8.77
C SER A 381 -10.32 -5.32 8.75
N GLU A 382 -11.45 -4.60 8.84
CA GLU A 382 -12.81 -5.15 8.77
C GLU A 382 -13.15 -5.64 7.35
N VAL A 383 -12.76 -4.87 6.32
CA VAL A 383 -12.91 -5.29 4.92
C VAL A 383 -12.15 -6.58 4.65
N HIS A 384 -10.90 -6.68 5.15
CA HIS A 384 -10.12 -7.90 4.98
C HIS A 384 -10.71 -9.10 5.72
N ARG A 385 -11.22 -8.92 6.95
CA ARG A 385 -11.97 -9.97 7.67
C ARG A 385 -13.16 -10.47 6.84
N THR A 386 -13.89 -9.56 6.22
CA THR A 386 -15.03 -9.91 5.34
C THR A 386 -14.56 -10.68 4.10
N VAL A 387 -13.47 -10.27 3.46
CA VAL A 387 -12.91 -10.97 2.27
C VAL A 387 -12.49 -12.40 2.64
N ILE A 388 -11.74 -12.54 3.73
CA ILE A 388 -11.24 -13.84 4.22
C ILE A 388 -12.39 -14.75 4.62
N GLY A 389 -13.35 -14.24 5.41
CA GLY A 389 -14.50 -15.02 5.87
C GLY A 389 -15.40 -15.50 4.73
N ARG A 390 -15.65 -14.65 3.72
CA ARG A 390 -16.42 -15.04 2.52
C ARG A 390 -15.71 -16.12 1.70
N ASP A 391 -14.39 -16.01 1.53
CA ASP A 391 -13.63 -17.04 0.81
C ASP A 391 -13.63 -18.37 1.54
N LEU A 392 -13.45 -18.35 2.87
CA LEU A 392 -13.54 -19.55 3.70
C LEU A 392 -14.90 -20.25 3.56
N LEU A 393 -15.99 -19.48 3.68
CA LEU A 393 -17.36 -20.03 3.56
C LEU A 393 -17.65 -20.57 2.15
N ARG A 394 -17.17 -19.90 1.10
CA ARG A 394 -17.28 -20.39 -0.28
C ARG A 394 -16.56 -21.73 -0.44
N ARG A 395 -15.30 -21.83 0.00
CA ARG A 395 -14.51 -23.08 -0.06
C ARG A 395 -15.16 -24.20 0.76
N ALA A 396 -15.73 -23.88 1.92
CA ALA A 396 -16.47 -24.87 2.72
C ALA A 396 -17.73 -25.36 2.00
N GLY A 397 -18.45 -24.49 1.28
CA GLY A 397 -19.58 -24.87 0.43
C GLY A 397 -19.17 -25.78 -0.72
N ASP A 398 -18.04 -25.47 -1.37
CA ASP A 398 -17.49 -26.30 -2.46
C ASP A 398 -16.98 -27.67 -1.94
N ALA A 399 -16.43 -27.72 -0.73
CA ALA A 399 -15.87 -28.93 -0.10
C ALA A 399 -16.95 -29.89 0.48
N THR A 400 -18.24 -29.52 0.53
CA THR A 400 -19.30 -30.39 0.99
C THR A 400 -19.54 -31.60 0.08
N THR A 401 -18.90 -31.64 -1.09
CA THR A 401 -18.87 -32.81 -1.99
C THR A 401 -17.76 -33.83 -1.62
N GLU A 402 -16.74 -33.43 -0.84
CA GLU A 402 -15.71 -34.32 -0.30
C GLU A 402 -15.94 -34.52 1.21
N ARG A 403 -16.03 -35.75 1.67
CA ARG A 403 -16.24 -36.08 3.10
C ARG A 403 -15.13 -35.47 3.94
N ASN A 404 -15.44 -34.49 4.78
CA ASN A 404 -14.55 -34.02 5.82
C ASN A 404 -14.50 -35.05 6.95
N PRO A 405 -13.33 -35.69 7.22
CA PRO A 405 -13.21 -36.74 8.23
C PRO A 405 -13.50 -36.27 9.67
N CYS A 406 -13.54 -34.98 9.90
CA CYS A 406 -13.83 -34.37 11.19
C CYS A 406 -15.32 -34.06 11.39
N LEU A 407 -16.16 -34.25 10.38
CA LEU A 407 -17.61 -34.06 10.53
C LEU A 407 -18.28 -35.36 10.90
N PRO A 408 -19.27 -35.35 11.82
CA PRO A 408 -20.07 -36.53 12.15
C PRO A 408 -20.81 -37.03 10.89
N GLU A 409 -21.03 -38.38 10.82
CA GLU A 409 -21.84 -38.97 9.76
C GLU A 409 -23.27 -38.49 9.90
N GLY A 410 -23.67 -37.56 9.04
CA GLY A 410 -25.05 -37.02 8.98
C GLY A 410 -24.99 -35.56 8.47
N LYS A 411 -25.97 -35.16 7.68
CA LYS A 411 -26.18 -33.76 7.35
C LYS A 411 -26.29 -32.98 8.66
N LEU A 412 -25.56 -31.86 8.80
CA LEU A 412 -25.91 -30.85 9.80
C LEU A 412 -27.31 -30.37 9.44
N THR A 413 -28.32 -31.05 10.01
CA THR A 413 -29.72 -30.65 9.85
C THR A 413 -29.88 -29.33 10.58
N THR A 414 -30.35 -28.33 9.86
CA THR A 414 -30.77 -27.03 10.37
C THR A 414 -32.09 -27.15 11.13
N ASP A 415 -32.12 -27.97 12.20
CA ASP A 415 -33.24 -28.05 13.12
C ASP A 415 -32.86 -27.28 14.38
N TYR A 416 -33.06 -25.96 14.31
CA TYR A 416 -33.34 -25.08 15.45
C TYR A 416 -34.33 -24.01 15.02
#